data_98902c375b281774bbbdbdbb208dac12
#
_entry.id   98902c375b281774bbbdbdbb208dac12
#
_cell.length_a   1.000
_cell.length_b   1.000
_cell.length_c   1.000
_cell.angle_alpha   90.00
_cell.angle_beta   90.00
_cell.angle_gamma   90.00
#
_symmetry.space_group_name_H-M   'P 1'
#
loop_
_entity.id
_entity.type
_entity.pdbx_description
1 polymer ?
#
loop_
_entity_poly.entity_id
_entity_poly.type
_entity_poly.pdbx_seq_one_letter_code
_entity_poly.pdbx_strand_id
1 'polypeptide(L)'
;MSIMKWDPLKDLFYMEKHIDKLIAKSFKEQSNNWSPVVDIIENDNIIILSAELAGVNENDMEVSISDGILSISGVKKSLEEKYEGDDYFYKIESVSGKFCRSFAIPANIDASAVKASLKDGVLKIMLTKTNKQNSKNIKIKSE
;
A
#
# COMPACT_ATOMS: atom_id res chain seq x y z
N MET A 1 0.09 5.56 36.48
CA MET A 1 0.63 4.66 35.46
C MET A 1 -0.23 4.68 34.22
N SER A 2 0.26 5.24 33.14
CA SER A 2 -0.42 5.13 31.85
C SER A 2 -0.14 3.75 31.27
N ILE A 3 -1.16 2.93 31.16
CA ILE A 3 -1.08 1.70 30.39
C ILE A 3 -0.99 2.12 28.92
N MET A 4 0.17 1.92 28.31
CA MET A 4 0.31 2.11 26.87
C MET A 4 -0.56 1.07 26.17
N LYS A 5 -1.72 1.53 25.70
CA LYS A 5 -2.57 0.71 24.86
C LYS A 5 -1.86 0.51 23.53
N TRP A 6 -1.51 -0.73 23.21
CA TRP A 6 -0.95 -1.05 21.91
C TRP A 6 -1.96 -0.68 20.82
N ASP A 7 -1.54 0.19 19.91
CA ASP A 7 -2.36 0.65 18.80
C ASP A 7 -1.72 0.15 17.49
N PRO A 8 -2.25 -0.96 16.91
CA PRO A 8 -1.68 -1.54 15.71
C PRO A 8 -1.72 -0.61 14.51
N LEU A 9 -2.64 0.36 14.48
CA LEU A 9 -2.71 1.33 13.40
C LEU A 9 -1.57 2.35 13.46
N LYS A 10 -1.17 2.79 14.67
CA LYS A 10 0.01 3.67 14.84
C LYS A 10 1.29 2.96 14.43
N ASP A 11 1.44 1.69 14.79
CA ASP A 11 2.59 0.89 14.41
C ASP A 11 2.64 0.69 12.89
N LEU A 12 1.50 0.46 12.25
CA LEU A 12 1.37 0.38 10.80
C LEU A 12 1.85 1.67 10.11
N PHE A 13 1.43 2.84 10.59
CA PHE A 13 1.85 4.14 10.05
C PHE A 13 3.33 4.44 10.31
N TYR A 14 3.84 4.06 11.46
CA TYR A 14 5.24 4.24 11.80
C TYR A 14 6.16 3.42 10.89
N MET A 15 5.80 2.14 10.66
CA MET A 15 6.54 1.26 9.78
C MET A 15 6.42 1.67 8.31
N GLU A 16 5.27 2.19 7.89
CA GLU A 16 5.08 2.76 6.55
C GLU A 16 6.12 3.84 6.26
N LYS A 17 6.27 4.83 7.12
CA LYS A 17 7.25 5.91 6.95
C LYS A 17 8.69 5.40 6.86
N HIS A 18 9.00 4.35 7.59
CA HIS A 18 10.33 3.74 7.58
C HIS A 18 10.61 2.99 6.28
N ILE A 19 9.64 2.21 5.81
CA ILE A 19 9.71 1.45 4.57
C ILE A 19 9.74 2.39 3.37
N ASP A 20 8.92 3.44 3.34
CA ASP A 20 8.93 4.44 2.28
C ASP A 20 10.29 5.13 2.17
N LYS A 21 10.97 5.42 3.27
CA LYS A 21 12.32 5.98 3.26
C LYS A 21 13.37 5.02 2.68
N LEU A 22 13.27 3.73 2.99
CA LEU A 22 14.19 2.70 2.48
C LEU A 22 13.98 2.49 0.97
N ILE A 23 12.74 2.48 0.53
CA ILE A 23 12.38 2.33 -0.89
C ILE A 23 12.73 3.59 -1.67
N ALA A 24 12.48 4.78 -1.12
CA ALA A 24 12.85 6.06 -1.74
C ALA A 24 14.36 6.17 -1.99
N LYS A 25 15.19 5.58 -1.15
CA LYS A 25 16.63 5.49 -1.41
C LYS A 25 16.98 4.65 -2.65
N SER A 26 16.20 3.60 -2.91
CA SER A 26 16.40 2.72 -4.07
C SER A 26 15.92 3.34 -5.38
N PHE A 27 14.96 4.27 -5.30
CA PHE A 27 14.35 4.93 -6.47
C PHE A 27 14.87 6.35 -6.72
N LYS A 28 15.83 6.83 -5.92
CA LYS A 28 16.32 8.22 -5.96
C LYS A 28 17.02 8.65 -7.26
N GLU A 29 17.29 7.73 -8.17
CA GLU A 29 18.00 8.03 -9.43
C GLU A 29 17.08 8.41 -10.60
N GLN A 30 15.75 8.44 -10.40
CA GLN A 30 14.83 8.85 -11.46
C GLN A 30 13.97 10.04 -11.00
N SER A 31 14.15 11.14 -11.69
CA SER A 31 13.70 12.50 -11.35
C SER A 31 12.18 12.77 -11.37
N ASN A 32 11.32 11.78 -11.47
CA ASN A 32 9.86 11.94 -11.56
C ASN A 32 9.09 10.94 -10.69
N ASN A 33 9.52 10.75 -9.46
CA ASN A 33 8.76 9.92 -8.53
C ASN A 33 7.65 10.74 -7.89
N TRP A 34 6.42 10.27 -8.03
CA TRP A 34 5.28 10.76 -7.30
C TRP A 34 4.78 9.69 -6.33
N SER A 35 4.11 10.12 -5.28
CA SER A 35 3.57 9.21 -4.28
C SER A 35 2.06 9.39 -4.20
N PRO A 36 1.28 8.35 -4.53
CA PRO A 36 -0.17 8.44 -4.39
C PRO A 36 -0.56 8.53 -2.92
N VAL A 37 -1.59 9.33 -2.63
CA VAL A 37 -2.15 9.41 -1.29
C VAL A 37 -2.94 8.16 -0.97
N VAL A 38 -2.82 7.68 0.26
CA VAL A 38 -3.47 6.45 0.75
C VAL A 38 -4.17 6.74 2.06
N ASP A 39 -5.44 6.38 2.13
CA ASP A 39 -6.21 6.34 3.35
C ASP A 39 -6.34 4.91 3.86
N ILE A 40 -6.21 4.73 5.16
CA ILE A 40 -6.34 3.43 5.80
C ILE A 40 -7.40 3.52 6.89
N ILE A 41 -8.38 2.64 6.84
CA ILE A 41 -9.37 2.47 7.89
C ILE A 41 -9.35 1.03 8.39
N GLU A 42 -9.59 0.86 9.66
CA GLU A 42 -9.57 -0.43 10.34
C GLU A 42 -10.74 -0.57 11.28
N ASN A 43 -11.33 -1.76 11.32
CA ASN A 43 -12.23 -2.19 12.37
C ASN A 43 -11.79 -3.59 12.88
N ASP A 44 -12.60 -4.20 13.72
CA ASP A 44 -12.24 -5.48 14.34
C ASP A 44 -12.05 -6.63 13.34
N ASN A 45 -12.65 -6.52 12.15
CA ASN A 45 -12.70 -7.60 11.16
C ASN A 45 -11.87 -7.35 9.90
N ILE A 46 -11.74 -6.10 9.50
CA ILE A 46 -11.12 -5.74 8.22
C ILE A 46 -10.23 -4.49 8.34
N ILE A 47 -9.27 -4.42 7.44
CA ILE A 47 -8.50 -3.21 7.12
C ILE A 47 -8.79 -2.86 5.66
N ILE A 48 -9.08 -1.61 5.37
CA ILE A 48 -9.28 -1.11 4.02
C ILE A 48 -8.24 -0.03 3.73
N LEU A 49 -7.48 -0.24 2.66
CA LEU A 49 -6.59 0.78 2.10
C LEU A 49 -7.26 1.34 0.84
N SER A 50 -7.23 2.66 0.71
CA SER A 50 -7.74 3.37 -0.45
C SER A 50 -6.66 4.27 -1.01
N ALA A 51 -6.15 3.94 -2.20
CA ALA A 51 -5.10 4.72 -2.88
C ALA A 51 -5.71 5.51 -4.05
N GLU A 52 -5.42 6.79 -4.11
CA GLU A 52 -5.86 7.65 -5.23
C GLU A 52 -4.90 7.48 -6.40
N LEU A 53 -5.36 6.81 -7.45
CA LEU A 53 -4.58 6.43 -8.63
C LEU A 53 -5.30 6.86 -9.93
N ALA A 54 -5.88 8.04 -9.91
CA ALA A 54 -6.54 8.61 -11.11
C ALA A 54 -5.56 8.65 -12.29
N GLY A 55 -6.00 8.17 -13.43
CA GLY A 55 -5.20 8.13 -14.65
C GLY A 55 -4.21 6.97 -14.77
N VAL A 56 -4.20 6.04 -13.81
CA VAL A 56 -3.41 4.81 -13.88
C VAL A 56 -4.31 3.66 -14.33
N ASN A 57 -3.85 2.91 -15.35
CA ASN A 57 -4.56 1.71 -15.79
C ASN A 57 -4.26 0.52 -14.86
N GLU A 58 -5.21 -0.38 -14.75
CA GLU A 58 -5.04 -1.60 -13.96
C GLU A 58 -3.84 -2.46 -14.42
N ASN A 59 -3.54 -2.45 -15.71
CA ASN A 59 -2.39 -3.17 -16.29
C ASN A 59 -1.04 -2.51 -15.99
N ASP A 60 -1.04 -1.26 -15.54
CA ASP A 60 0.16 -0.49 -15.19
C ASP A 60 0.41 -0.45 -13.68
N MET A 61 -0.32 -1.25 -12.91
CA MET A 61 -0.16 -1.35 -11.46
C MET A 61 -0.16 -2.79 -10.98
N GLU A 62 0.48 -3.00 -9.85
CA GLU A 62 0.57 -4.29 -9.18
C GLU A 62 0.36 -4.12 -7.67
N VAL A 63 -0.36 -5.06 -7.09
CA VAL A 63 -0.52 -5.21 -5.64
C VAL A 63 0.05 -6.55 -5.24
N SER A 64 0.96 -6.56 -4.30
CA SER A 64 1.59 -7.78 -3.81
C SER A 64 1.68 -7.81 -2.28
N ILE A 65 1.68 -9.00 -1.72
CA ILE A 65 1.96 -9.24 -0.30
C ILE A 65 3.11 -10.23 -0.22
N SER A 66 4.16 -9.84 0.46
CA SER A 66 5.33 -10.68 0.69
C SER A 66 5.95 -10.34 2.04
N ASP A 67 6.26 -11.35 2.83
CA ASP A 67 6.93 -11.21 4.13
C ASP A 67 6.24 -10.20 5.08
N GLY A 68 4.90 -10.20 5.10
CA GLY A 68 4.13 -9.30 5.94
C GLY A 68 4.10 -7.84 5.45
N ILE A 69 4.47 -7.60 4.20
CA ILE A 69 4.45 -6.27 3.57
C ILE A 69 3.50 -6.30 2.39
N LEU A 70 2.54 -5.36 2.41
CA LEU A 70 1.67 -5.06 1.29
C LEU A 70 2.34 -3.95 0.46
N SER A 71 2.53 -4.19 -0.82
CA SER A 71 3.10 -3.22 -1.74
C SER A 71 2.14 -2.90 -2.88
N ILE A 72 2.01 -1.62 -3.17
CA ILE A 72 1.28 -1.08 -4.31
C ILE A 72 2.30 -0.36 -5.17
N SER A 73 2.48 -0.79 -6.40
CA SER A 73 3.46 -0.21 -7.30
C SER A 73 2.93 -0.10 -8.73
N GLY A 74 3.53 0.74 -9.52
CA GLY A 74 3.16 0.89 -10.91
C GLY A 74 3.75 2.13 -11.57
N VAL A 75 3.16 2.48 -12.70
CA VAL A 75 3.57 3.64 -13.50
C VAL A 75 2.33 4.42 -13.92
N LYS A 76 2.32 5.71 -13.63
CA LYS A 76 1.39 6.67 -14.22
C LYS A 76 2.03 7.27 -15.45
N LYS A 77 1.50 6.96 -16.62
CA LYS A 77 2.02 7.46 -17.90
C LYS A 77 1.82 8.97 -18.00
N SER A 78 2.84 9.64 -18.52
CA SER A 78 2.76 11.07 -18.82
C SER A 78 1.82 11.34 -19.98
N LEU A 79 1.42 12.60 -20.14
CA LEU A 79 0.60 13.02 -21.28
C LEU A 79 1.34 12.79 -22.60
N GLU A 80 2.65 13.02 -22.63
CA GLU A 80 3.51 12.79 -23.80
C GLU A 80 3.54 11.33 -24.25
N GLU A 81 3.49 10.39 -23.30
CA GLU A 81 3.43 8.96 -23.59
C GLU A 81 2.06 8.49 -24.11
N LYS A 82 0.99 9.23 -23.78
CA LYS A 82 -0.39 8.90 -24.17
C LYS A 82 -0.77 9.43 -25.54
N TYR A 83 -0.15 10.49 -26.00
CA TYR A 83 -0.44 11.12 -27.27
C TYR A 83 0.74 10.97 -28.22
N GLU A 84 0.48 10.31 -29.35
CA GLU A 84 1.41 10.18 -30.45
C GLU A 84 1.03 11.21 -31.55
N GLY A 85 1.99 11.95 -32.08
CA GLY A 85 1.79 12.86 -33.20
C GLY A 85 2.41 14.23 -33.00
N ASP A 86 2.02 15.18 -33.87
CA ASP A 86 2.53 16.56 -33.90
C ASP A 86 1.76 17.50 -32.95
N ASP A 87 1.16 16.97 -31.90
CA ASP A 87 0.41 17.76 -30.93
C ASP A 87 1.35 18.61 -30.06
N TYR A 88 0.95 19.84 -29.81
CA TYR A 88 1.68 20.76 -28.95
C TYR A 88 1.12 20.74 -27.54
N PHE A 89 1.97 20.46 -26.54
CA PHE A 89 1.58 20.56 -25.15
C PHE A 89 1.70 22.00 -24.66
N TYR A 90 0.58 22.60 -24.35
CA TYR A 90 0.51 23.98 -23.88
C TYR A 90 0.88 24.13 -22.41
N LYS A 91 0.44 23.20 -21.60
CA LYS A 91 0.69 23.16 -20.16
C LYS A 91 0.44 21.74 -19.64
N ILE A 92 1.37 21.22 -18.87
CA ILE A 92 1.24 19.93 -18.18
C ILE A 92 1.50 20.18 -16.69
N GLU A 93 0.48 20.00 -15.87
CA GLU A 93 0.56 20.11 -14.41
C GLU A 93 0.40 18.75 -13.72
N SER A 94 -0.12 17.75 -14.44
CA SER A 94 -0.32 16.42 -13.88
C SER A 94 1.01 15.75 -13.55
N VAL A 95 1.06 15.12 -12.38
CA VAL A 95 2.20 14.29 -12.01
C VAL A 95 2.15 12.95 -12.74
N SER A 96 3.31 12.41 -13.07
CA SER A 96 3.45 11.13 -13.73
C SER A 96 4.72 10.43 -13.25
N GLY A 97 4.89 9.18 -13.62
CA GLY A 97 6.09 8.42 -13.34
C GLY A 97 5.81 7.18 -12.48
N LYS A 98 6.87 6.55 -12.03
CA LYS A 98 6.82 5.37 -11.18
C LYS A 98 6.37 5.73 -9.77
N PHE A 99 5.58 4.86 -9.18
CA PHE A 99 5.18 4.96 -7.79
C PHE A 99 5.32 3.62 -7.08
N CYS A 100 5.55 3.68 -5.78
CA CYS A 100 5.54 2.52 -4.90
C CYS A 100 5.14 2.98 -3.51
N ARG A 101 4.14 2.30 -2.92
CA ARG A 101 3.75 2.44 -1.52
C ARG A 101 3.80 1.07 -0.86
N SER A 102 4.35 1.00 0.33
CA SER A 102 4.49 -0.25 1.07
C SER A 102 4.06 -0.09 2.51
N PHE A 103 3.32 -1.09 3.01
CA PHE A 103 2.72 -1.07 4.34
C PHE A 103 3.00 -2.41 5.03
N ALA A 104 3.46 -2.37 6.27
CA ALA A 104 3.50 -3.56 7.09
C ALA A 104 2.07 -3.96 7.48
N ILE A 105 1.70 -5.20 7.22
CA ILE A 105 0.39 -5.73 7.58
C ILE A 105 0.47 -6.59 8.84
N PRO A 106 -0.57 -6.58 9.69
CA PRO A 106 -0.61 -7.45 10.87
C PRO A 106 -0.52 -8.93 10.52
N ALA A 107 0.09 -9.72 11.40
CA ALA A 107 0.24 -11.17 11.22
C ALA A 107 -1.09 -11.93 11.13
N ASN A 108 -2.18 -11.35 11.63
CA ASN A 108 -3.52 -11.93 11.61
C ASN A 108 -4.32 -11.61 10.35
N ILE A 109 -3.68 -11.21 9.26
CA ILE A 109 -4.33 -11.05 7.97
C ILE A 109 -4.34 -12.37 7.21
N ASP A 110 -5.48 -12.70 6.65
CA ASP A 110 -5.64 -13.82 5.73
C ASP A 110 -5.26 -13.39 4.31
N ALA A 111 -4.05 -13.75 3.89
CA ALA A 111 -3.56 -13.39 2.56
C ALA A 111 -4.43 -13.98 1.42
N SER A 112 -5.09 -15.11 1.64
CA SER A 112 -5.97 -15.73 0.65
C SER A 112 -7.31 -14.99 0.46
N ALA A 113 -7.71 -14.17 1.42
CA ALA A 113 -8.95 -13.42 1.41
C ALA A 113 -8.77 -11.92 1.08
N VAL A 114 -7.60 -11.53 0.61
CA VAL A 114 -7.34 -10.16 0.16
C VAL A 114 -8.03 -9.88 -1.17
N LYS A 115 -8.76 -8.77 -1.22
CA LYS A 115 -9.46 -8.33 -2.43
C LYS A 115 -8.99 -6.93 -2.80
N ALA A 116 -8.78 -6.71 -4.09
CA ALA A 116 -8.44 -5.41 -4.64
C ALA A 116 -9.41 -5.05 -5.78
N SER A 117 -9.82 -3.80 -5.82
CA SER A 117 -10.69 -3.29 -6.89
C SER A 117 -10.30 -1.85 -7.24
N LEU A 118 -10.36 -1.53 -8.51
CA LEU A 118 -10.15 -0.18 -9.02
C LEU A 118 -11.47 0.38 -9.53
N LYS A 119 -11.90 1.50 -8.96
CA LYS A 119 -13.12 2.20 -9.39
C LYS A 119 -12.94 3.70 -9.24
N ASP A 120 -13.32 4.43 -10.29
CA ASP A 120 -13.25 5.90 -10.31
C ASP A 120 -11.86 6.45 -9.94
N GLY A 121 -10.80 5.76 -10.36
CA GLY A 121 -9.42 6.14 -10.05
C GLY A 121 -8.97 5.84 -8.63
N VAL A 122 -9.75 5.14 -7.83
CA VAL A 122 -9.41 4.72 -6.47
C VAL A 122 -9.20 3.22 -6.41
N LEU A 123 -7.98 2.82 -6.03
CA LEU A 123 -7.65 1.44 -5.74
C LEU A 123 -8.03 1.15 -4.28
N LYS A 124 -8.96 0.24 -4.10
CA LYS A 124 -9.42 -0.20 -2.78
C LYS A 124 -8.93 -1.61 -2.51
N ILE A 125 -8.18 -1.79 -1.44
CA ILE A 125 -7.67 -3.08 -1.01
C ILE A 125 -8.30 -3.43 0.34
N MET A 126 -8.98 -4.57 0.38
CA MET A 126 -9.61 -5.07 1.59
C MET A 126 -8.82 -6.25 2.15
N LEU A 127 -8.34 -6.10 3.36
CA LEU A 127 -7.62 -7.12 4.12
C LEU A 127 -8.55 -7.66 5.20
N THR A 128 -8.82 -8.95 5.16
CA THR A 128 -9.66 -9.62 6.17
C THR A 128 -8.77 -10.14 7.29
N LYS A 129 -9.13 -9.82 8.52
CA LYS A 129 -8.46 -10.35 9.71
C LYS A 129 -8.90 -11.78 9.98
N THR A 130 -7.96 -12.61 10.39
CA THR A 130 -8.29 -13.96 10.88
C THR A 130 -8.65 -13.90 12.35
N ASN A 131 -9.68 -14.65 12.74
CA ASN A 131 -10.03 -14.83 14.17
C ASN A 131 -9.12 -15.86 14.88
N LYS A 132 -8.09 -16.32 14.23
CA LYS A 132 -7.11 -17.22 14.85
C LYS A 132 -6.28 -16.42 15.84
N GLN A 133 -6.63 -16.54 17.11
CA GLN A 133 -5.72 -16.15 18.18
C GLN A 133 -4.47 -17.02 18.02
N ASN A 134 -3.34 -16.40 17.69
CA ASN A 134 -2.05 -17.06 17.60
C ASN A 134 -1.49 -17.41 19.00
N SER A 135 -2.34 -17.48 20.03
CA SER A 135 -1.94 -17.89 21.36
C SER A 135 -2.01 -19.40 21.46
N LYS A 136 -0.86 -20.02 21.68
CA LYS A 136 -0.75 -21.45 21.98
C LYS A 136 -0.41 -21.62 23.46
N ASN A 137 -1.29 -22.26 24.19
CA ASN A 137 -0.97 -22.67 25.55
C ASN A 137 -0.03 -23.88 25.50
N ILE A 138 1.15 -23.70 26.07
CA ILE A 138 2.16 -24.77 26.17
C ILE A 138 2.04 -25.43 27.55
N LYS A 139 1.76 -26.70 27.55
CA LYS A 139 1.79 -27.48 28.82
C LYS A 139 3.23 -27.73 29.23
N ILE A 140 3.54 -27.35 30.46
CA ILE A 140 4.82 -27.64 31.09
C ILE A 140 4.77 -29.06 31.63
N LYS A 141 5.72 -29.90 31.23
CA LYS A 141 5.93 -31.22 31.85
C LYS A 141 7.07 -31.10 32.85
N SER A 142 6.86 -31.57 34.06
CA SER A 142 7.94 -31.71 35.03
C SER A 142 8.78 -32.94 34.67
N GLU A 143 10.08 -32.79 34.70
CA GLU A 143 11.03 -33.93 34.61
C GLU A 143 11.24 -34.59 35.96
#